data_655df7ddb7e84fc245af9cb1fcecbf46
#
_entry.id   655df7ddb7e84fc245af9cb1fcecbf46
#
_cell.length_a   1.000
_cell.length_b   1.000
_cell.length_c   1.000
_cell.angle_alpha   90.00
_cell.angle_beta   90.00
_cell.angle_gamma   90.00
#
_symmetry.space_group_name_H-M   'P 1'
#
loop_
_entity.id
_entity.type
_entity.pdbx_description
1 polymer ?
#
loop_
_entity_poly.entity_id
_entity_poly.type
_entity_poly.pdbx_seq_one_letter_code
_entity_poly.pdbx_strand_id
1 'polypeptide(L)'
;MNVLRRGLASIAITASLALTSFAAWAAPVTQLGFALDASGSVSVANYNLLRSGLSAALAGLPVDGTVEISVVTYGAGVATVVAPTVLTAASLAGIQSAINTHAKFGGGTNTAGAITGLTGLLTGSANFADAGTKSIINLATDGVPNSQSAAVAAALAAAGAGIDALSIEAIGSGVSSVIALNNMAAIAFPGPATILALNSTTIPNPIGGSWVVPVSDFDALAPVLLAKVQAAIQPPNNVPEPGSVALLGVALVGFFITRRRAAK
;
A
#
# COMPACT_ATOMS: atom_id res chain seq x y z
N MET A 1 23.11 -72.91 14.08
CA MET A 1 21.77 -72.29 14.21
C MET A 1 21.92 -71.04 15.00
N ASN A 2 22.00 -69.82 14.44
CA ASN A 2 21.90 -68.51 15.06
C ASN A 2 22.65 -67.43 14.25
N VAL A 3 22.19 -67.12 13.03
CA VAL A 3 22.77 -66.00 12.26
C VAL A 3 21.69 -65.18 11.55
N LEU A 4 20.41 -65.42 11.80
CA LEU A 4 19.33 -64.79 11.01
C LEU A 4 18.44 -63.79 11.78
N ARG A 5 18.96 -63.11 12.81
CA ARG A 5 18.18 -62.10 13.57
C ARG A 5 18.79 -60.72 13.71
N ARG A 6 19.75 -60.32 12.86
CA ARG A 6 20.47 -59.04 13.00
C ARG A 6 20.31 -58.07 11.81
N GLY A 7 19.30 -58.27 10.92
CA GLY A 7 19.19 -57.48 9.68
C GLY A 7 18.05 -56.51 9.58
N LEU A 8 17.15 -56.33 10.54
CA LEU A 8 15.91 -55.59 10.38
C LEU A 8 15.75 -54.34 11.27
N ALA A 9 16.76 -53.96 12.02
CA ALA A 9 16.66 -52.84 13.00
C ALA A 9 17.28 -51.51 12.50
N SER A 10 17.83 -51.42 11.30
CA SER A 10 18.63 -50.23 10.88
C SER A 10 18.04 -49.39 9.78
N ILE A 11 16.84 -49.64 9.31
CA ILE A 11 16.22 -48.87 8.18
C ILE A 11 15.13 -47.90 8.64
N ALA A 12 14.76 -47.91 9.92
CA ALA A 12 13.65 -47.10 10.41
C ALA A 12 14.00 -45.69 10.94
N ILE A 13 15.25 -45.26 10.90
CA ILE A 13 15.70 -44.02 11.58
C ILE A 13 16.02 -42.87 10.62
N THR A 14 16.05 -43.05 9.33
CA THR A 14 16.49 -42.00 8.39
C THR A 14 15.38 -41.30 7.61
N ALA A 15 14.13 -41.54 7.94
CA ALA A 15 12.99 -40.86 7.31
C ALA A 15 12.43 -39.66 8.08
N SER A 16 12.95 -39.36 9.23
CA SER A 16 12.45 -38.27 10.07
C SER A 16 13.55 -37.23 10.27
N LEU A 17 13.75 -36.31 9.38
CA LEU A 17 14.42 -35.05 9.68
C LEU A 17 14.69 -34.18 8.44
N ALA A 18 13.81 -34.18 7.50
CA ALA A 18 13.80 -33.14 6.46
C ALA A 18 12.51 -32.34 6.51
N LEU A 19 11.97 -32.06 7.70
CA LEU A 19 11.17 -30.86 7.94
C LEU A 19 12.16 -29.71 8.06
N THR A 20 12.83 -29.35 6.97
CA THR A 20 13.37 -28.02 6.82
C THR A 20 12.17 -27.08 7.02
N SER A 21 12.14 -26.41 8.17
CA SER A 21 11.34 -25.23 8.38
C SER A 21 11.67 -24.29 7.22
N PHE A 22 10.84 -24.31 6.17
CA PHE A 22 10.76 -23.19 5.27
C PHE A 22 10.33 -22.06 6.19
N ALA A 23 11.27 -21.18 6.53
CA ALA A 23 10.94 -19.90 7.07
C ALA A 23 9.91 -19.35 6.09
N ALA A 24 8.66 -19.28 6.51
CA ALA A 24 7.64 -18.56 5.75
C ALA A 24 8.18 -17.15 5.65
N TRP A 25 8.74 -16.79 4.50
CA TRP A 25 9.00 -15.40 4.20
C TRP A 25 7.64 -14.72 4.34
N ALA A 26 7.56 -13.78 5.27
CA ALA A 26 6.40 -12.92 5.36
C ALA A 26 6.16 -12.36 3.95
N ALA A 27 4.93 -12.45 3.48
CA ALA A 27 4.58 -11.89 2.19
C ALA A 27 4.99 -10.40 2.18
N PRO A 28 5.53 -9.88 1.07
CA PRO A 28 5.94 -8.49 0.99
C PRO A 28 4.79 -7.59 1.44
N VAL A 29 5.07 -6.67 2.37
CA VAL A 29 4.07 -5.75 2.89
C VAL A 29 3.94 -4.58 1.91
N THR A 30 2.69 -4.25 1.54
CA THR A 30 2.42 -2.98 0.88
C THR A 30 2.14 -1.92 1.94
N GLN A 31 2.99 -0.91 2.03
CA GLN A 31 2.81 0.22 2.93
C GLN A 31 1.98 1.30 2.23
N LEU A 32 0.82 1.63 2.78
CA LEU A 32 -0.07 2.68 2.30
C LEU A 32 -0.08 3.85 3.29
N GLY A 33 0.55 4.96 2.91
CA GLY A 33 0.49 6.21 3.64
C GLY A 33 -0.61 7.12 3.09
N PHE A 34 -1.50 7.62 3.94
CA PHE A 34 -2.59 8.51 3.55
C PHE A 34 -2.40 9.89 4.19
N ALA A 35 -2.39 10.95 3.36
CA ALA A 35 -2.42 12.34 3.80
C ALA A 35 -3.81 12.92 3.56
N LEU A 36 -4.52 13.24 4.65
CA LEU A 36 -5.88 13.78 4.62
C LEU A 36 -5.86 15.29 4.84
N ASP A 37 -6.33 16.04 3.85
CA ASP A 37 -6.43 17.50 3.96
C ASP A 37 -7.47 17.90 5.00
N ALA A 38 -7.03 18.62 6.01
CA ALA A 38 -7.83 19.22 7.07
C ALA A 38 -7.66 20.75 7.10
N SER A 39 -7.22 21.34 5.98
CA SER A 39 -6.99 22.79 5.85
C SER A 39 -8.29 23.60 5.94
N GLY A 40 -8.16 24.92 5.88
CA GLY A 40 -9.28 25.84 6.03
C GLY A 40 -10.34 25.74 4.90
N SER A 41 -9.95 25.35 3.69
CA SER A 41 -10.85 25.14 2.55
C SER A 41 -11.80 23.97 2.75
N VAL A 42 -11.33 22.90 3.38
CA VAL A 42 -12.17 21.73 3.69
C VAL A 42 -13.14 22.07 4.81
N SER A 43 -14.46 21.98 4.57
CA SER A 43 -15.47 22.12 5.62
C SER A 43 -15.42 20.95 6.61
N VAL A 44 -16.02 21.10 7.80
CA VAL A 44 -16.13 19.99 8.76
C VAL A 44 -16.91 18.81 8.16
N ALA A 45 -17.98 19.08 7.39
CA ALA A 45 -18.76 18.05 6.71
C ALA A 45 -17.90 17.29 5.69
N ASN A 46 -17.16 18.00 4.84
CA ASN A 46 -16.26 17.42 3.86
C ASN A 46 -15.13 16.61 4.49
N TYR A 47 -14.56 17.11 5.59
CA TYR A 47 -13.55 16.35 6.34
C TYR A 47 -14.11 15.05 6.92
N ASN A 48 -15.38 15.07 7.36
CA ASN A 48 -16.06 13.85 7.80
C ASN A 48 -16.25 12.86 6.64
N LEU A 49 -16.64 13.33 5.43
CA LEU A 49 -16.75 12.49 4.24
C LEU A 49 -15.39 11.88 3.85
N LEU A 50 -14.33 12.68 3.88
CA LEU A 50 -12.96 12.21 3.59
C LEU A 50 -12.55 11.08 4.55
N ARG A 51 -12.75 11.26 5.86
CA ARG A 51 -12.42 10.25 6.88
C ARG A 51 -13.26 8.98 6.74
N SER A 52 -14.58 9.14 6.61
CA SER A 52 -15.49 7.99 6.46
C SER A 52 -15.25 7.24 5.15
N GLY A 53 -14.94 7.96 4.07
CA GLY A 53 -14.56 7.37 2.78
C GLY A 53 -13.28 6.53 2.88
N LEU A 54 -12.23 7.06 3.52
CA LEU A 54 -11.00 6.29 3.76
C LEU A 54 -11.28 5.08 4.66
N SER A 55 -12.00 5.28 5.76
CA SER A 55 -12.36 4.21 6.69
C SER A 55 -13.11 3.07 5.98
N ALA A 56 -14.05 3.39 5.09
CA ALA A 56 -14.77 2.42 4.29
C ALA A 56 -13.86 1.73 3.25
N ALA A 57 -12.97 2.47 2.59
CA ALA A 57 -12.03 1.91 1.62
C ALA A 57 -11.08 0.89 2.26
N LEU A 58 -10.59 1.17 3.49
CA LEU A 58 -9.73 0.25 4.23
C LEU A 58 -10.43 -1.07 4.61
N ALA A 59 -11.74 -1.07 4.80
CA ALA A 59 -12.51 -2.29 5.03
C ALA A 59 -12.56 -3.23 3.80
N GLY A 60 -12.25 -2.71 2.61
CA GLY A 60 -12.15 -3.48 1.37
C GLY A 60 -10.77 -4.08 1.11
N LEU A 61 -9.79 -3.87 2.00
CA LEU A 61 -8.44 -4.42 1.89
C LEU A 61 -8.30 -5.78 2.57
N PRO A 62 -7.33 -6.62 2.17
CA PRO A 62 -6.99 -7.84 2.90
C PRO A 62 -6.58 -7.52 4.34
N VAL A 63 -7.09 -8.29 5.29
CA VAL A 63 -6.76 -8.18 6.72
C VAL A 63 -5.85 -9.32 7.17
N ASP A 64 -5.00 -9.78 6.28
CA ASP A 64 -4.11 -10.94 6.41
C ASP A 64 -2.68 -10.59 6.80
N GLY A 65 -2.41 -9.30 7.06
CA GLY A 65 -1.09 -8.81 7.44
C GLY A 65 -0.20 -8.39 6.27
N THR A 66 -0.68 -8.45 5.03
CA THR A 66 0.11 -8.06 3.84
C THR A 66 0.08 -6.55 3.54
N VAL A 67 -0.72 -5.78 4.27
CA VAL A 67 -0.83 -4.32 4.13
C VAL A 67 -0.49 -3.63 5.44
N GLU A 68 0.28 -2.56 5.38
CA GLU A 68 0.56 -1.66 6.51
C GLU A 68 -0.02 -0.28 6.22
N ILE A 69 -0.69 0.32 7.19
CA ILE A 69 -1.39 1.59 7.07
C ILE A 69 -0.70 2.64 7.93
N SER A 70 -0.44 3.82 7.34
CA SER A 70 -0.07 5.04 8.05
C SER A 70 -0.99 6.17 7.61
N VAL A 71 -1.46 7.00 8.54
CA VAL A 71 -2.33 8.13 8.21
C VAL A 71 -1.84 9.39 8.90
N VAL A 72 -1.69 10.45 8.13
CA VAL A 72 -1.52 11.81 8.67
C VAL A 72 -2.71 12.68 8.26
N THR A 73 -3.00 13.68 9.05
CA THR A 73 -3.86 14.79 8.65
C THR A 73 -3.03 16.07 8.64
N TYR A 74 -3.36 16.99 7.74
CA TYR A 74 -2.59 18.21 7.58
C TYR A 74 -3.47 19.43 7.31
N GLY A 75 -2.94 20.60 7.67
CA GLY A 75 -3.55 21.89 7.50
C GLY A 75 -2.47 22.95 7.78
N ALA A 76 -2.62 23.78 8.81
CA ALA A 76 -1.53 24.64 9.27
C ALA A 76 -0.32 23.83 9.78
N GLY A 77 -0.58 22.67 10.37
CA GLY A 77 0.41 21.69 10.83
C GLY A 77 0.20 20.32 10.21
N VAL A 78 0.87 19.32 10.76
CA VAL A 78 0.71 17.89 10.41
C VAL A 78 0.60 17.10 11.70
N ALA A 79 -0.35 16.16 11.76
CA ALA A 79 -0.44 15.21 12.87
C ALA A 79 -0.56 13.78 12.38
N THR A 80 0.08 12.86 13.08
CA THR A 80 -0.09 11.44 12.88
C THR A 80 -1.43 10.99 13.48
N VAL A 81 -2.27 10.41 12.65
CA VAL A 81 -3.56 9.82 13.02
C VAL A 81 -3.40 8.33 13.29
N VAL A 82 -2.67 7.65 12.40
CA VAL A 82 -2.32 6.23 12.52
C VAL A 82 -0.81 6.12 12.26
N ALA A 83 -0.06 5.68 13.26
CA ALA A 83 1.34 5.28 13.08
C ALA A 83 1.39 3.98 12.25
N PRO A 84 2.56 3.59 11.67
CA PRO A 84 2.67 2.37 10.90
C PRO A 84 2.04 1.19 11.63
N THR A 85 0.95 0.65 11.06
CA THR A 85 0.14 -0.41 11.68
C THR A 85 -0.22 -1.44 10.64
N VAL A 86 0.19 -2.68 10.84
CA VAL A 86 -0.16 -3.82 9.97
C VAL A 86 -1.67 -4.06 10.04
N LEU A 87 -2.31 -4.14 8.86
CA LEU A 87 -3.74 -4.33 8.72
C LEU A 87 -4.11 -5.80 8.93
N THR A 88 -4.82 -6.05 10.02
CA THR A 88 -5.33 -7.38 10.39
C THR A 88 -6.80 -7.24 10.82
N ALA A 89 -7.49 -8.35 10.96
CA ALA A 89 -8.85 -8.35 11.50
C ALA A 89 -8.93 -7.70 12.91
N ALA A 90 -7.86 -7.81 13.69
CA ALA A 90 -7.79 -7.23 15.03
C ALA A 90 -7.50 -5.72 15.02
N SER A 91 -6.65 -5.23 14.08
CA SER A 91 -6.23 -3.82 14.03
C SER A 91 -7.21 -2.92 13.27
N LEU A 92 -7.99 -3.44 12.33
CA LEU A 92 -8.86 -2.67 11.44
C LEU A 92 -9.80 -1.72 12.19
N ALA A 93 -10.52 -2.23 13.20
CA ALA A 93 -11.46 -1.41 13.97
C ALA A 93 -10.77 -0.25 14.71
N GLY A 94 -9.57 -0.48 15.26
CA GLY A 94 -8.76 0.55 15.90
C GLY A 94 -8.30 1.63 14.92
N ILE A 95 -7.82 1.23 13.73
CA ILE A 95 -7.42 2.13 12.64
C ILE A 95 -8.61 3.01 12.22
N GLN A 96 -9.76 2.40 11.94
CA GLN A 96 -10.98 3.11 11.54
C GLN A 96 -11.47 4.09 12.63
N SER A 97 -11.41 3.69 13.89
CA SER A 97 -11.76 4.55 15.01
C SER A 97 -10.84 5.76 15.10
N ALA A 98 -9.52 5.58 15.00
CA ALA A 98 -8.56 6.67 15.01
C ALA A 98 -8.81 7.67 13.87
N ILE A 99 -9.08 7.18 12.65
CA ILE A 99 -9.41 8.02 11.49
C ILE A 99 -10.71 8.80 11.76
N ASN A 100 -11.77 8.12 12.17
CA ASN A 100 -13.11 8.72 12.28
C ASN A 100 -13.28 9.70 13.46
N THR A 101 -12.43 9.62 14.47
CA THR A 101 -12.49 10.50 15.66
C THR A 101 -11.51 11.66 15.60
N HIS A 102 -10.55 11.67 14.66
CA HIS A 102 -9.53 12.71 14.60
C HIS A 102 -10.14 14.08 14.28
N ALA A 103 -9.74 15.10 15.06
CA ALA A 103 -10.25 16.46 14.87
C ALA A 103 -9.65 17.15 13.63
N LYS A 104 -10.43 18.00 12.98
CA LYS A 104 -9.97 18.84 11.87
C LYS A 104 -9.05 19.96 12.38
N PHE A 105 -7.96 20.25 11.66
CA PHE A 105 -7.05 21.34 12.01
C PHE A 105 -7.54 22.73 11.60
N GLY A 106 -7.72 22.95 10.31
CA GLY A 106 -7.83 24.28 9.70
C GLY A 106 -6.47 24.87 9.29
N GLY A 107 -6.49 26.13 8.87
CA GLY A 107 -5.32 26.86 8.39
C GLY A 107 -4.96 26.57 6.93
N GLY A 108 -3.69 26.73 6.57
CA GLY A 108 -3.21 26.55 5.19
C GLY A 108 -3.05 25.09 4.80
N THR A 109 -2.67 24.85 3.54
CA THR A 109 -2.50 23.52 2.94
C THR A 109 -1.01 23.13 2.93
N ASN A 110 -0.54 22.57 4.04
CA ASN A 110 0.88 22.20 4.23
C ASN A 110 1.22 20.84 3.59
N THR A 111 1.07 20.74 2.29
CA THR A 111 1.32 19.52 1.51
C THR A 111 2.75 19.00 1.67
N ALA A 112 3.75 19.89 1.66
CA ALA A 112 5.15 19.52 1.87
C ALA A 112 5.35 18.82 3.22
N GLY A 113 4.78 19.39 4.29
CA GLY A 113 4.83 18.78 5.62
C GLY A 113 4.14 17.42 5.68
N ALA A 114 3.00 17.26 5.00
CA ALA A 114 2.28 15.98 4.92
C ALA A 114 3.12 14.89 4.23
N ILE A 115 3.74 15.19 3.09
CA ILE A 115 4.62 14.28 2.37
C ILE A 115 5.82 13.90 3.24
N THR A 116 6.49 14.89 3.86
CA THR A 116 7.63 14.64 4.74
C THR A 116 7.26 13.81 5.96
N GLY A 117 6.10 14.08 6.56
CA GLY A 117 5.60 13.31 7.72
C GLY A 117 5.33 11.85 7.36
N LEU A 118 4.64 11.60 6.24
CA LEU A 118 4.40 10.22 5.76
C LEU A 118 5.70 9.53 5.37
N THR A 119 6.61 10.21 4.69
CA THR A 119 7.92 9.65 4.37
C THR A 119 8.62 9.14 5.63
N GLY A 120 8.66 9.98 6.69
CA GLY A 120 9.26 9.57 7.97
C GLY A 120 8.57 8.39 8.64
N LEU A 121 7.23 8.31 8.56
CA LEU A 121 6.47 7.18 9.11
C LEU A 121 6.76 5.88 8.34
N LEU A 122 6.70 5.92 7.00
CA LEU A 122 6.89 4.75 6.16
C LEU A 122 8.33 4.23 6.26
N THR A 123 9.33 5.10 6.11
CA THR A 123 10.74 4.71 6.19
C THR A 123 11.18 4.32 7.60
N GLY A 124 10.50 4.81 8.65
CA GLY A 124 10.74 4.43 10.03
C GLY A 124 10.08 3.12 10.46
N SER A 125 9.24 2.52 9.61
CA SER A 125 8.65 1.21 9.89
C SER A 125 9.67 0.09 9.73
N ALA A 126 9.57 -0.93 10.58
CA ALA A 126 10.39 -2.15 10.47
C ALA A 126 10.18 -2.87 9.13
N ASN A 127 8.99 -2.78 8.54
CA ASN A 127 8.65 -3.43 7.26
C ASN A 127 9.25 -2.71 6.04
N PHE A 128 9.73 -1.47 6.17
CA PHE A 128 10.25 -0.69 5.03
C PHE A 128 11.48 -1.34 4.38
N ALA A 129 12.36 -1.93 5.19
CA ALA A 129 13.59 -2.55 4.71
C ALA A 129 13.40 -3.97 4.17
N ASP A 130 12.21 -4.55 4.31
CA ASP A 130 11.95 -5.92 3.88
C ASP A 130 11.95 -6.02 2.35
N ALA A 131 12.63 -7.05 1.83
CA ALA A 131 12.73 -7.27 0.40
C ALA A 131 11.35 -7.46 -0.24
N GLY A 132 11.00 -6.62 -1.19
CA GLY A 132 9.72 -6.64 -1.90
C GLY A 132 8.63 -5.75 -1.31
N THR A 133 8.85 -5.14 -0.14
CA THR A 133 7.93 -4.12 0.39
C THR A 133 7.78 -2.97 -0.61
N LYS A 134 6.56 -2.49 -0.76
CA LYS A 134 6.20 -1.34 -1.59
C LYS A 134 5.60 -0.25 -0.73
N SER A 135 6.11 0.98 -0.87
CA SER A 135 5.71 2.12 -0.05
C SER A 135 5.08 3.20 -0.93
N ILE A 136 3.80 3.49 -0.69
CA ILE A 136 2.99 4.36 -1.53
C ILE A 136 2.39 5.48 -0.67
N ILE A 137 2.57 6.73 -1.09
CA ILE A 137 1.90 7.89 -0.51
C ILE A 137 0.65 8.23 -1.32
N ASN A 138 -0.45 8.43 -0.62
CA ASN A 138 -1.75 8.80 -1.13
C ASN A 138 -2.14 10.16 -0.55
N LEU A 139 -2.27 11.18 -1.41
CA LEU A 139 -2.60 12.54 -1.01
C LEU A 139 -4.01 12.90 -1.49
N ALA A 140 -4.91 13.26 -0.57
CA ALA A 140 -6.24 13.77 -0.88
C ALA A 140 -6.34 15.25 -0.47
N THR A 141 -6.68 16.15 -1.40
CA THR A 141 -6.69 17.61 -1.17
C THR A 141 -7.76 18.33 -2.00
N ASP A 142 -8.37 19.38 -1.46
CA ASP A 142 -9.24 20.32 -2.17
C ASP A 142 -8.55 21.66 -2.49
N GLY A 143 -7.28 21.81 -2.10
CA GLY A 143 -6.52 23.04 -2.19
C GLY A 143 -5.15 22.89 -2.83
N VAL A 144 -4.65 24.00 -3.36
CA VAL A 144 -3.25 24.09 -3.82
C VAL A 144 -2.30 24.16 -2.62
N PRO A 145 -1.09 23.59 -2.72
CA PRO A 145 -0.10 23.68 -1.66
C PRO A 145 0.23 25.13 -1.25
N ASN A 146 0.50 25.37 0.01
CA ASN A 146 1.02 26.68 0.48
C ASN A 146 2.27 27.13 -0.31
N SER A 147 3.08 26.16 -0.72
CA SER A 147 4.25 26.35 -1.57
C SER A 147 4.39 25.17 -2.50
N GLN A 148 4.17 25.39 -3.80
CA GLN A 148 4.32 24.38 -4.85
C GLN A 148 5.75 23.85 -4.91
N SER A 149 6.75 24.73 -4.85
CA SER A 149 8.16 24.32 -4.89
C SER A 149 8.57 23.47 -3.68
N ALA A 150 8.05 23.80 -2.48
CA ALA A 150 8.31 23.00 -1.30
C ALA A 150 7.65 21.62 -1.39
N ALA A 151 6.42 21.54 -1.94
CA ALA A 151 5.73 20.25 -2.12
C ALA A 151 6.46 19.36 -3.14
N VAL A 152 6.92 19.92 -4.25
CA VAL A 152 7.75 19.20 -5.25
C VAL A 152 9.07 18.73 -4.62
N ALA A 153 9.76 19.59 -3.86
CA ALA A 153 11.00 19.22 -3.16
C ALA A 153 10.78 18.09 -2.16
N ALA A 154 9.68 18.12 -1.39
CA ALA A 154 9.32 17.06 -0.46
C ALA A 154 9.02 15.73 -1.19
N ALA A 155 8.36 15.78 -2.35
CA ALA A 155 8.10 14.61 -3.18
C ALA A 155 9.40 13.99 -3.74
N LEU A 156 10.31 14.81 -4.23
CA LEU A 156 11.64 14.36 -4.69
C LEU A 156 12.45 13.75 -3.54
N ALA A 157 12.39 14.33 -2.34
CA ALA A 157 13.04 13.77 -1.17
C ALA A 157 12.42 12.43 -0.75
N ALA A 158 11.09 12.28 -0.84
CA ALA A 158 10.40 11.01 -0.56
C ALA A 158 10.82 9.92 -1.54
N ALA A 159 10.87 10.22 -2.84
CA ALA A 159 11.37 9.29 -3.87
C ALA A 159 12.84 8.91 -3.61
N GLY A 160 13.68 9.89 -3.25
CA GLY A 160 15.08 9.67 -2.88
C GLY A 160 15.27 8.83 -1.60
N ALA A 161 14.29 8.85 -0.70
CA ALA A 161 14.26 8.03 0.51
C ALA A 161 13.75 6.60 0.26
N GLY A 162 13.34 6.25 -0.97
CA GLY A 162 12.89 4.92 -1.34
C GLY A 162 11.38 4.71 -1.30
N ILE A 163 10.57 5.78 -1.23
CA ILE A 163 9.13 5.66 -1.44
C ILE A 163 8.88 5.36 -2.93
N ASP A 164 8.12 4.31 -3.23
CA ASP A 164 7.91 3.83 -4.61
C ASP A 164 6.99 4.74 -5.43
N ALA A 165 5.95 5.32 -4.80
CA ALA A 165 5.00 6.16 -5.52
C ALA A 165 4.28 7.18 -4.63
N LEU A 166 3.87 8.29 -5.27
CA LEU A 166 2.93 9.26 -4.72
C LEU A 166 1.86 9.58 -5.77
N SER A 167 0.60 9.43 -5.43
CA SER A 167 -0.55 9.75 -6.28
C SER A 167 -1.58 10.59 -5.53
N ILE A 168 -2.38 11.38 -6.28
CA ILE A 168 -3.17 12.48 -5.71
C ILE A 168 -4.64 12.38 -6.13
N GLU A 169 -5.56 12.54 -5.18
CA GLU A 169 -6.96 12.92 -5.40
C GLU A 169 -7.09 14.44 -5.28
N ALA A 170 -7.38 15.09 -6.41
CA ALA A 170 -7.64 16.52 -6.49
C ALA A 170 -9.16 16.77 -6.42
N ILE A 171 -9.67 17.23 -5.26
CA ILE A 171 -11.10 17.21 -4.94
C ILE A 171 -11.71 18.60 -5.09
N GLY A 172 -12.78 18.70 -5.90
CA GLY A 172 -13.57 19.90 -6.03
C GLY A 172 -12.98 20.99 -6.92
N SER A 173 -13.67 22.13 -6.97
CA SER A 173 -13.36 23.21 -7.91
C SER A 173 -12.05 23.97 -7.61
N GLY A 174 -11.55 23.91 -6.39
CA GLY A 174 -10.31 24.57 -5.99
C GLY A 174 -9.06 24.06 -6.71
N VAL A 175 -9.09 22.82 -7.19
CA VAL A 175 -7.98 22.10 -7.83
C VAL A 175 -8.33 21.51 -9.19
N SER A 176 -9.49 21.86 -9.78
CA SER A 176 -9.97 21.28 -11.05
C SER A 176 -9.43 21.98 -12.31
N SER A 177 -8.78 23.14 -12.18
CA SER A 177 -8.20 23.81 -13.35
C SER A 177 -7.02 23.03 -13.92
N VAL A 178 -6.79 23.14 -15.24
CA VAL A 178 -5.64 22.50 -15.91
C VAL A 178 -4.31 22.87 -15.24
N ILE A 179 -4.15 24.12 -14.81
CA ILE A 179 -2.94 24.58 -14.11
C ILE A 179 -2.81 23.88 -12.76
N ALA A 180 -3.88 23.80 -11.98
CA ALA A 180 -3.85 23.14 -10.69
C ALA A 180 -3.56 21.64 -10.82
N LEU A 181 -4.18 20.96 -11.76
CA LEU A 181 -3.94 19.54 -12.02
C LEU A 181 -2.51 19.26 -12.49
N ASN A 182 -1.94 20.13 -13.35
CA ASN A 182 -0.54 20.02 -13.75
C ASN A 182 0.43 20.28 -12.59
N ASN A 183 0.09 21.21 -11.69
CA ASN A 183 0.86 21.43 -10.46
C ASN A 183 0.82 20.20 -9.54
N MET A 184 -0.34 19.55 -9.40
CA MET A 184 -0.45 18.28 -8.66
C MET A 184 0.34 17.17 -9.35
N ALA A 185 0.27 17.05 -10.66
CA ALA A 185 1.04 16.07 -11.44
C ALA A 185 2.56 16.25 -11.28
N ALA A 186 3.03 17.48 -11.06
CA ALA A 186 4.44 17.74 -10.78
C ALA A 186 4.90 17.28 -9.37
N ILE A 187 3.97 17.02 -8.44
CA ILE A 187 4.26 16.48 -7.12
C ILE A 187 4.24 14.95 -7.16
N ALA A 188 3.38 14.35 -7.98
CA ALA A 188 3.22 12.91 -8.06
C ALA A 188 4.44 12.22 -8.72
N PHE A 189 4.79 11.03 -8.24
CA PHE A 189 5.89 10.21 -8.76
C PHE A 189 5.57 8.71 -8.68
N PRO A 190 6.22 7.83 -9.51
CA PRO A 190 7.20 8.16 -10.55
C PRO A 190 6.56 8.96 -11.71
N GLY A 191 7.30 9.92 -12.22
CA GLY A 191 6.85 10.78 -13.32
C GLY A 191 7.11 10.19 -14.72
N PRO A 192 6.46 10.73 -15.77
CA PRO A 192 5.41 11.76 -15.69
C PRO A 192 4.07 11.21 -15.18
N ALA A 193 3.40 11.96 -14.30
CA ALA A 193 2.11 11.57 -13.78
C ALA A 193 0.99 11.74 -14.83
N THR A 194 0.06 10.79 -14.87
CA THR A 194 -1.12 10.85 -15.73
C THR A 194 -2.28 11.54 -15.03
N ILE A 195 -2.92 12.52 -15.68
CA ILE A 195 -4.20 13.07 -15.20
C ILE A 195 -5.32 12.16 -15.71
N LEU A 196 -6.00 11.48 -14.77
CA LEU A 196 -7.08 10.56 -15.08
C LEU A 196 -8.40 11.31 -15.38
N ALA A 197 -9.40 10.59 -15.87
CA ALA A 197 -10.73 11.15 -16.05
C ALA A 197 -11.37 11.55 -14.70
N LEU A 198 -12.28 12.53 -14.73
CA LEU A 198 -13.03 12.97 -13.55
C LEU A 198 -13.76 11.78 -12.90
N ASN A 199 -13.60 11.65 -11.59
CA ASN A 199 -14.19 10.55 -10.78
C ASN A 199 -13.83 9.14 -11.28
N SER A 200 -12.67 8.98 -11.93
CA SER A 200 -12.26 7.66 -12.43
C SER A 200 -12.13 6.65 -11.31
N THR A 201 -12.75 5.50 -11.47
CA THR A 201 -12.54 4.28 -10.68
C THR A 201 -11.69 3.24 -11.41
N THR A 202 -11.29 3.53 -12.65
CA THR A 202 -10.27 2.77 -13.37
C THR A 202 -8.92 3.35 -13.03
N ILE A 203 -8.33 2.87 -11.94
CA ILE A 203 -7.09 3.37 -11.36
C ILE A 203 -5.97 2.37 -11.66
N PRO A 204 -4.89 2.76 -12.35
CA PRO A 204 -3.73 1.88 -12.53
C PRO A 204 -2.91 1.77 -11.22
N ASN A 205 -2.12 0.70 -11.10
CA ASN A 205 -1.18 0.57 -9.99
C ASN A 205 -0.18 1.74 -10.03
N PRO A 206 -0.04 2.53 -8.96
CA PRO A 206 0.76 3.75 -8.95
C PRO A 206 2.27 3.49 -9.07
N ILE A 207 2.76 2.29 -8.78
CA ILE A 207 4.19 1.94 -8.87
C ILE A 207 4.66 1.93 -10.33
N GLY A 208 3.80 1.54 -11.27
CA GLY A 208 4.09 1.54 -12.70
C GLY A 208 3.99 2.91 -13.37
N GLY A 209 3.44 3.91 -12.68
CA GLY A 209 3.23 5.27 -13.15
C GLY A 209 2.24 5.99 -12.27
N SER A 210 2.65 7.12 -11.70
CA SER A 210 1.78 7.89 -10.81
C SER A 210 0.67 8.62 -11.57
N TRP A 211 -0.30 9.10 -10.85
CA TRP A 211 -1.45 9.78 -11.44
C TRP A 211 -2.05 10.82 -10.50
N VAL A 212 -2.82 11.72 -11.10
CA VAL A 212 -3.74 12.62 -10.43
C VAL A 212 -5.15 12.27 -10.90
N VAL A 213 -6.06 11.96 -9.97
CA VAL A 213 -7.47 11.79 -10.30
C VAL A 213 -8.26 13.01 -9.84
N PRO A 214 -8.87 13.78 -10.77
CA PRO A 214 -9.82 14.82 -10.41
C PRO A 214 -11.08 14.18 -9.82
N VAL A 215 -11.56 14.71 -8.69
CA VAL A 215 -12.80 14.27 -8.05
C VAL A 215 -13.73 15.48 -7.96
N SER A 216 -14.99 15.34 -8.37
CA SER A 216 -15.94 16.47 -8.44
C SER A 216 -16.16 17.15 -7.10
N ASP A 217 -16.28 16.34 -6.05
CA ASP A 217 -16.58 16.77 -4.68
C ASP A 217 -16.27 15.61 -3.70
N PHE A 218 -16.46 15.85 -2.40
CA PHE A 218 -16.19 14.85 -1.36
C PHE A 218 -17.20 13.70 -1.34
N ASP A 219 -18.41 13.87 -1.89
CA ASP A 219 -19.41 12.80 -2.00
C ASP A 219 -18.99 11.75 -3.03
N ALA A 220 -18.32 12.18 -4.11
CA ALA A 220 -17.81 11.30 -5.15
C ALA A 220 -16.49 10.59 -4.78
N LEU A 221 -15.87 10.92 -3.64
CA LEU A 221 -14.53 10.46 -3.28
C LEU A 221 -14.48 8.98 -2.90
N ALA A 222 -15.45 8.47 -2.15
CA ALA A 222 -15.40 7.13 -1.57
C ALA A 222 -15.16 6.00 -2.59
N PRO A 223 -15.85 5.94 -3.75
CA PRO A 223 -15.58 4.91 -4.76
C PRO A 223 -14.20 5.06 -5.41
N VAL A 224 -13.67 6.28 -5.56
CA VAL A 224 -12.32 6.55 -6.08
C VAL A 224 -11.26 6.04 -5.11
N LEU A 225 -11.41 6.34 -3.80
CA LEU A 225 -10.51 5.83 -2.75
C LEU A 225 -10.50 4.30 -2.70
N LEU A 226 -11.67 3.65 -2.78
CA LEU A 226 -11.75 2.20 -2.80
C LEU A 226 -11.00 1.61 -4.01
N ALA A 227 -11.24 2.12 -5.21
CA ALA A 227 -10.56 1.68 -6.43
C ALA A 227 -9.04 1.87 -6.32
N LYS A 228 -8.60 2.99 -5.77
CA LYS A 228 -7.20 3.32 -5.56
C LYS A 228 -6.50 2.34 -4.61
N VAL A 229 -7.06 2.11 -3.42
CA VAL A 229 -6.43 1.21 -2.45
C VAL A 229 -6.35 -0.22 -3.00
N GLN A 230 -7.37 -0.65 -3.75
CA GLN A 230 -7.36 -1.94 -4.41
C GLN A 230 -6.29 -2.03 -5.51
N ALA A 231 -6.13 -0.97 -6.33
CA ALA A 231 -5.09 -0.93 -7.35
C ALA A 231 -3.68 -0.96 -6.75
N ALA A 232 -3.47 -0.28 -5.62
CA ALA A 232 -2.17 -0.19 -4.96
C ALA A 232 -1.65 -1.52 -4.41
N ILE A 233 -2.54 -2.43 -4.01
CA ILE A 233 -2.18 -3.74 -3.46
C ILE A 233 -2.09 -4.84 -4.54
N GLN A 234 -2.54 -4.57 -5.76
CA GLN A 234 -2.42 -5.56 -6.83
C GLN A 234 -0.96 -5.70 -7.27
N PRO A 235 -0.47 -6.94 -7.48
CA PRO A 235 0.86 -7.10 -8.06
C PRO A 235 0.90 -6.39 -9.42
N PRO A 236 2.00 -5.70 -9.77
CA PRO A 236 2.16 -5.15 -11.10
C PRO A 236 2.02 -6.29 -12.13
N ASN A 237 1.28 -6.06 -13.23
CA ASN A 237 0.85 -7.05 -14.21
C ASN A 237 1.98 -7.88 -14.91
N ASN A 238 3.21 -7.79 -14.44
CA ASN A 238 4.39 -8.45 -15.02
C ASN A 238 5.23 -9.24 -13.99
N VAL A 239 4.66 -9.63 -12.83
CA VAL A 239 5.39 -10.53 -11.94
C VAL A 239 5.32 -11.93 -12.54
N PRO A 240 6.45 -12.54 -12.98
CA PRO A 240 6.49 -13.95 -13.35
C PRO A 240 5.94 -14.76 -12.16
N GLU A 241 5.06 -15.70 -12.45
CA GLU A 241 4.50 -16.58 -11.42
C GLU A 241 5.63 -17.16 -10.56
N PRO A 242 5.50 -17.14 -9.21
CA PRO A 242 6.53 -17.69 -8.34
C PRO A 242 6.92 -19.09 -8.81
N GLY A 243 8.21 -19.41 -8.79
CA GLY A 243 8.73 -20.71 -9.21
C GLY A 243 8.09 -21.93 -8.54
N SER A 244 7.14 -21.72 -7.63
CA SER A 244 6.25 -22.75 -7.05
C SER A 244 5.49 -23.56 -8.11
N VAL A 245 5.07 -22.97 -9.23
CA VAL A 245 4.43 -23.71 -10.33
C VAL A 245 5.45 -24.58 -11.04
N ALA A 246 6.67 -24.08 -11.26
CA ALA A 246 7.76 -24.87 -11.82
C ALA A 246 8.19 -25.99 -10.87
N LEU A 247 8.27 -25.72 -9.56
CA LEU A 247 8.56 -26.71 -8.52
C LEU A 247 7.47 -27.80 -8.43
N LEU A 248 6.19 -27.41 -8.54
CA LEU A 248 5.07 -28.34 -8.58
C LEU A 248 5.16 -29.23 -9.83
N GLY A 249 5.52 -28.65 -10.98
CA GLY A 249 5.76 -29.39 -12.22
C GLY A 249 6.89 -30.40 -12.08
N VAL A 250 8.02 -30.00 -11.50
CA VAL A 250 9.17 -30.90 -11.26
C VAL A 250 8.82 -32.00 -10.26
N ALA A 251 8.07 -31.68 -9.18
CA ALA A 251 7.63 -32.66 -8.19
C ALA A 251 6.69 -33.72 -8.82
N LEU A 252 5.75 -33.30 -9.67
CA LEU A 252 4.86 -34.21 -10.40
C LEU A 252 5.63 -35.11 -11.36
N VAL A 253 6.56 -34.57 -12.13
CA VAL A 253 7.41 -35.35 -13.04
C VAL A 253 8.25 -36.38 -12.26
N GLY A 254 8.85 -35.96 -11.13
CA GLY A 254 9.60 -36.86 -10.23
C GLY A 254 8.72 -38.01 -9.71
N PHE A 255 7.48 -37.71 -9.30
CA PHE A 255 6.53 -38.71 -8.83
C PHE A 255 6.16 -39.75 -9.90
N PHE A 256 5.94 -39.32 -11.14
CA PHE A 256 5.63 -40.23 -12.27
C PHE A 256 6.81 -41.12 -12.66
N ILE A 257 8.03 -40.59 -12.57
CA ILE A 257 9.26 -41.37 -12.87
C ILE A 257 9.47 -42.48 -11.84
N THR A 258 9.30 -42.16 -10.56
CA THR A 258 9.49 -43.11 -9.45
C THR A 258 8.43 -44.23 -9.50
N ARG A 259 7.18 -43.89 -9.82
CA ARG A 259 6.08 -44.87 -9.95
C ARG A 259 6.29 -45.86 -11.11
N ARG A 260 6.89 -45.43 -12.23
CA ARG A 260 7.23 -46.33 -13.34
C ARG A 260 8.36 -47.29 -13.03
N ARG A 261 9.27 -46.94 -12.11
CA ARG A 261 10.37 -47.85 -11.71
C ARG A 261 9.94 -48.86 -10.66
N ALA A 262 8.90 -48.61 -9.90
CA ALA A 262 8.36 -49.55 -8.93
C ALA A 262 7.41 -50.60 -9.52
N ALA A 263 7.02 -50.44 -10.79
CA ALA A 263 6.11 -51.33 -11.51
C ALA A 263 6.83 -52.32 -12.46
N LYS A 264 8.16 -52.38 -12.42
CA LYS A 264 9.02 -53.40 -13.06
C LYS A 264 9.72 -54.21 -11.98
#